data_bbe8c5088bdbe3779cb477ca9b01aba4
#
_entry.id   bbe8c5088bdbe3779cb477ca9b01aba4
#
_cell.length_a   1.000
_cell.length_b   1.000
_cell.length_c   1.000
_cell.angle_alpha   90.00
_cell.angle_beta   90.00
_cell.angle_gamma   90.00
#
_symmetry.space_group_name_H-M   'P 1'
#
loop_
_entity.id
_entity.type
_entity.pdbx_description
1 polymer ?
#
loop_
_entity_poly.entity_id
_entity_poly.type
_entity_poly.pdbx_seq_one_letter_code
_entity_poly.pdbx_strand_id
1 'polypeptide(L)'
;MQELLEEEIKLQQIQTLPMKMMQFVSLINPADAIRAIDRIMDKRKDAISIHNSSFMTGLYYELSGLYQTENCLTILAALDILKNLGYEICNKDYYTGFSNVCEMTGLMGRWQKLQSYPDLICDTGHNVDGFKSIRKQLKYIHEKLHQELHIVFGMVSDKDISSVLELLPKDATYYFTKASVKRAMPEDELMKMALEAGLKGTSYPTVVDAVRAAKENCPPKDFIFVGGSSFIVADLLANRDTLNLH
;
A
#
# COMPACT_ATOMS: atom_id res chain seq x y z
N MET A 1 -19.94 24.15 -9.59
CA MET A 1 -18.49 24.14 -9.28
C MET A 1 -18.21 23.40 -7.97
N GLN A 2 -18.95 23.66 -6.89
CA GLN A 2 -18.78 22.96 -5.62
C GLN A 2 -19.20 21.47 -5.69
N GLU A 3 -20.32 21.14 -6.37
CA GLU A 3 -20.76 19.77 -6.61
C GLU A 3 -19.76 18.95 -7.46
N LEU A 4 -19.16 19.55 -8.48
CA LEU A 4 -18.12 18.89 -9.30
C LEU A 4 -16.83 18.61 -8.50
N LEU A 5 -16.47 19.50 -7.58
CA LEU A 5 -15.33 19.31 -6.69
C LEU A 5 -15.58 18.20 -5.65
N GLU A 6 -16.82 18.10 -5.14
CA GLU A 6 -17.24 17.02 -4.23
C GLU A 6 -17.30 15.67 -4.95
N GLU A 7 -17.74 15.63 -6.21
CA GLU A 7 -17.70 14.41 -7.04
C GLU A 7 -16.26 13.98 -7.35
N GLU A 8 -15.34 14.92 -7.65
CA GLU A 8 -13.95 14.63 -7.90
C GLU A 8 -13.23 14.10 -6.65
N ILE A 9 -13.51 14.67 -5.47
CA ILE A 9 -13.01 14.17 -4.17
C ILE A 9 -13.58 12.77 -3.87
N LYS A 10 -14.85 12.52 -4.16
CA LYS A 10 -15.47 11.19 -4.00
C LYS A 10 -14.88 10.16 -4.96
N LEU A 11 -14.61 10.55 -6.22
CA LEU A 11 -13.93 9.68 -7.19
C LEU A 11 -12.49 9.36 -6.79
N GLN A 12 -11.76 10.30 -6.20
CA GLN A 12 -10.42 10.03 -5.64
C GLN A 12 -10.49 9.07 -4.44
N GLN A 13 -11.54 9.14 -3.61
CA GLN A 13 -11.74 8.21 -2.50
C GLN A 13 -12.07 6.79 -2.98
N ILE A 14 -12.76 6.64 -4.13
CA ILE A 14 -12.99 5.34 -4.79
C ILE A 14 -11.66 4.68 -5.22
N GLN A 15 -10.69 5.46 -5.69
CA GLN A 15 -9.38 4.94 -6.11
C GLN A 15 -8.55 4.36 -4.95
N THR A 16 -8.92 4.63 -3.70
CA THR A 16 -8.29 4.05 -2.50
C THR A 16 -8.95 2.75 -2.03
N LEU A 17 -10.05 2.34 -2.65
CA LEU A 17 -10.71 1.07 -2.34
C LEU A 17 -9.91 -0.13 -2.89
N PRO A 18 -9.94 -1.31 -2.23
CA PRO A 18 -9.34 -2.52 -2.76
C PRO A 18 -9.85 -2.85 -4.17
N MET A 19 -8.96 -3.29 -5.06
CA MET A 19 -9.21 -3.44 -6.51
C MET A 19 -10.47 -4.26 -6.87
N LYS A 20 -10.90 -5.22 -6.05
CA LYS A 20 -12.17 -5.96 -6.22
C LYS A 20 -13.40 -5.16 -5.84
N MET A 21 -13.32 -4.25 -4.88
CA MET A 21 -14.41 -3.30 -4.63
C MET A 21 -14.57 -2.34 -5.81
N MET A 22 -13.48 -1.94 -6.48
CA MET A 22 -13.56 -1.13 -7.70
C MET A 22 -14.25 -1.89 -8.84
N GLN A 23 -14.02 -3.19 -9.01
CA GLN A 23 -14.74 -4.02 -9.98
C GLN A 23 -16.23 -4.16 -9.60
N PHE A 24 -16.56 -4.30 -8.32
CA PHE A 24 -17.94 -4.32 -7.85
C PHE A 24 -18.64 -2.97 -8.04
N VAL A 25 -17.96 -1.87 -7.74
CA VAL A 25 -18.50 -0.50 -7.95
C VAL A 25 -18.72 -0.22 -9.42
N SER A 26 -17.92 -0.77 -10.35
CA SER A 26 -18.13 -0.64 -11.79
C SER A 26 -19.33 -1.41 -12.35
N LEU A 27 -19.85 -2.39 -11.59
CA LEU A 27 -21.07 -3.14 -11.92
C LEU A 27 -22.35 -2.51 -11.36
N ILE A 28 -22.21 -1.51 -10.48
CA ILE A 28 -23.33 -0.78 -9.88
C ILE A 28 -23.50 0.55 -10.63
N ASN A 29 -24.74 0.98 -10.80
CA ASN A 29 -25.03 2.32 -11.32
C ASN A 29 -24.22 3.38 -10.53
N PRO A 30 -23.54 4.34 -11.21
CA PRO A 30 -22.70 5.34 -10.53
C PRO A 30 -23.39 6.09 -9.38
N ALA A 31 -24.68 6.40 -9.50
CA ALA A 31 -25.46 7.04 -8.43
C ALA A 31 -25.66 6.13 -7.20
N ASP A 32 -25.74 4.82 -7.38
CA ASP A 32 -25.84 3.85 -6.28
C ASP A 32 -24.48 3.63 -5.64
N ALA A 33 -23.40 3.66 -6.42
CA ALA A 33 -22.03 3.60 -5.94
C ALA A 33 -21.71 4.81 -5.03
N ILE A 34 -22.09 6.03 -5.43
CA ILE A 34 -21.89 7.25 -4.63
C ILE A 34 -22.68 7.16 -3.33
N ARG A 35 -23.96 6.75 -3.37
CA ARG A 35 -24.77 6.55 -2.17
C ARG A 35 -24.23 5.48 -1.23
N ALA A 36 -23.63 4.41 -1.78
CA ALA A 36 -22.99 3.37 -1.00
C ALA A 36 -21.73 3.91 -0.29
N ILE A 37 -20.93 4.74 -0.97
CA ILE A 37 -19.75 5.37 -0.41
C ILE A 37 -20.12 6.34 0.71
N ASP A 38 -21.12 7.20 0.53
CA ASP A 38 -21.58 8.11 1.58
C ASP A 38 -22.02 7.33 2.83
N ARG A 39 -22.75 6.22 2.67
CA ARG A 39 -23.13 5.34 3.79
C ARG A 39 -21.93 4.63 4.43
N ILE A 40 -20.90 4.26 3.65
CA ILE A 40 -19.66 3.67 4.16
C ILE A 40 -18.91 4.70 5.01
N MET A 41 -18.82 5.94 4.55
CA MET A 41 -18.13 7.02 5.26
C MET A 41 -18.85 7.40 6.57
N ASP A 42 -20.17 7.41 6.60
CA ASP A 42 -20.96 7.64 7.82
C ASP A 42 -20.82 6.46 8.80
N LYS A 43 -20.96 5.22 8.32
CA LYS A 43 -20.80 4.02 9.15
C LYS A 43 -19.36 3.76 9.60
N ARG A 44 -18.34 4.34 8.96
CA ARG A 44 -16.94 4.22 9.39
C ARG A 44 -16.73 4.76 10.82
N LYS A 45 -17.46 5.79 11.21
CA LYS A 45 -17.46 6.30 12.59
C LYS A 45 -18.10 5.31 13.56
N ASP A 46 -19.18 4.64 13.12
CA ASP A 46 -19.90 3.66 13.92
C ASP A 46 -19.16 2.31 13.95
N ALA A 47 -18.50 1.90 12.86
CA ALA A 47 -17.71 0.68 12.78
C ALA A 47 -16.50 0.69 13.76
N ILE A 48 -15.93 1.85 14.06
CA ILE A 48 -14.90 1.99 15.10
C ILE A 48 -15.50 1.65 16.49
N SER A 49 -16.78 1.94 16.74
CA SER A 49 -17.49 1.55 17.95
C SER A 49 -17.92 0.08 17.98
N ILE A 50 -18.19 -0.51 16.80
CA ILE A 50 -18.55 -1.93 16.64
C ILE A 50 -17.34 -2.84 16.89
N HIS A 51 -16.11 -2.37 16.68
CA HIS A 51 -14.89 -3.13 17.01
C HIS A 51 -14.76 -3.45 18.52
N ASN A 52 -15.49 -2.73 19.37
CA ASN A 52 -15.62 -3.01 20.81
C ASN A 52 -16.82 -3.92 21.15
N SER A 53 -17.69 -4.24 20.21
CA SER A 53 -18.78 -5.17 20.39
C SER A 53 -18.46 -6.51 19.69
N SER A 54 -18.60 -7.60 20.41
CA SER A 54 -18.26 -9.00 20.14
C SER A 54 -18.76 -9.63 18.82
N PHE A 55 -18.96 -8.84 17.75
CA PHE A 55 -19.63 -9.32 16.53
C PHE A 55 -18.77 -10.23 15.66
N MET A 56 -17.43 -10.13 15.72
CA MET A 56 -16.51 -11.01 14.99
C MET A 56 -15.21 -11.26 15.80
N THR A 57 -15.31 -12.00 16.89
CA THR A 57 -14.14 -12.46 17.64
C THR A 57 -13.36 -13.48 16.79
N GLY A 58 -12.07 -13.21 16.56
CA GLY A 58 -11.18 -14.16 15.87
C GLY A 58 -11.16 -14.05 14.35
N LEU A 59 -11.62 -12.93 13.77
CA LEU A 59 -11.42 -12.67 12.34
C LEU A 59 -9.92 -12.46 12.07
N TYR A 60 -9.29 -13.44 11.41
CA TYR A 60 -7.94 -13.32 10.91
C TYR A 60 -7.95 -12.55 9.59
N TYR A 61 -7.02 -11.60 9.45
CA TYR A 61 -6.84 -10.81 8.25
C TYR A 61 -5.44 -11.05 7.68
N GLU A 62 -5.37 -11.66 6.49
CA GLU A 62 -4.12 -12.07 5.85
C GLU A 62 -3.19 -10.90 5.51
N LEU A 63 -3.76 -9.77 5.05
CA LEU A 63 -2.96 -8.62 4.62
C LEU A 63 -2.35 -7.91 5.83
N SER A 64 -1.02 -7.86 5.89
CA SER A 64 -0.28 -7.12 6.90
C SER A 64 -0.12 -5.64 6.51
N GLY A 65 0.20 -4.81 7.49
CA GLY A 65 0.32 -3.36 7.32
C GLY A 65 -0.66 -2.61 8.22
N LEU A 66 -0.17 -1.58 8.93
CA LEU A 66 -0.97 -0.83 9.92
C LEU A 66 -2.25 -0.22 9.31
N TYR A 67 -2.20 0.20 8.06
CA TYR A 67 -3.35 0.78 7.35
C TYR A 67 -4.43 -0.25 6.99
N GLN A 68 -4.12 -1.55 7.04
CA GLN A 68 -5.08 -2.60 6.70
C GLN A 68 -6.21 -2.72 7.71
N THR A 69 -5.99 -2.30 8.95
CA THR A 69 -7.07 -2.23 9.95
C THR A 69 -8.19 -1.29 9.50
N GLU A 70 -7.82 -0.11 8.96
CA GLU A 70 -8.80 0.85 8.43
C GLU A 70 -9.49 0.31 7.17
N ASN A 71 -8.73 -0.35 6.29
CA ASN A 71 -9.29 -1.01 5.10
C ASN A 71 -10.27 -2.13 5.50
N CYS A 72 -9.93 -2.92 6.51
CA CYS A 72 -10.80 -3.97 7.03
C CYS A 72 -12.14 -3.41 7.51
N LEU A 73 -12.13 -2.33 8.29
CA LEU A 73 -13.36 -1.67 8.74
C LEU A 73 -14.21 -1.15 7.57
N THR A 74 -13.57 -0.60 6.55
CA THR A 74 -14.25 -0.13 5.34
C THR A 74 -14.89 -1.30 4.58
N ILE A 75 -14.18 -2.44 4.46
CA ILE A 75 -14.70 -3.64 3.81
C ILE A 75 -15.90 -4.19 4.59
N LEU A 76 -15.82 -4.28 5.91
CA LEU A 76 -16.92 -4.77 6.75
C LEU A 76 -18.17 -3.90 6.59
N ALA A 77 -18.01 -2.57 6.59
CA ALA A 77 -19.12 -1.65 6.35
C ALA A 77 -19.75 -1.82 4.95
N ALA A 78 -18.91 -2.06 3.93
CA ALA A 78 -19.37 -2.31 2.56
C ALA A 78 -20.14 -3.64 2.45
N LEU A 79 -19.65 -4.70 3.09
CA LEU A 79 -20.32 -6.00 3.11
C LEU A 79 -21.71 -5.91 3.79
N ASP A 80 -21.82 -5.11 4.85
CA ASP A 80 -23.10 -4.84 5.52
C ASP A 80 -24.12 -4.18 4.59
N ILE A 81 -23.66 -3.21 3.78
CA ILE A 81 -24.50 -2.56 2.76
C ILE A 81 -24.92 -3.56 1.70
N LEU A 82 -24.01 -4.40 1.21
CA LEU A 82 -24.32 -5.44 0.21
C LEU A 82 -25.37 -6.42 0.73
N LYS A 83 -25.26 -6.86 1.98
CA LYS A 83 -26.31 -7.69 2.61
C LYS A 83 -27.68 -7.01 2.63
N ASN A 84 -27.72 -5.71 2.95
CA ASN A 84 -28.97 -4.95 2.96
C ASN A 84 -29.54 -4.75 1.54
N LEU A 85 -28.72 -4.87 0.49
CA LEU A 85 -29.13 -4.85 -0.91
C LEU A 85 -29.57 -6.24 -1.43
N GLY A 86 -29.57 -7.28 -0.57
CA GLY A 86 -30.06 -8.61 -0.89
C GLY A 86 -28.98 -9.62 -1.34
N TYR A 87 -27.68 -9.26 -1.24
CA TYR A 87 -26.61 -10.23 -1.49
C TYR A 87 -26.51 -11.22 -0.34
N GLU A 88 -26.48 -12.50 -0.67
CA GLU A 88 -26.27 -13.57 0.32
C GLU A 88 -24.81 -13.64 0.74
N ILE A 89 -24.50 -13.16 1.94
CA ILE A 89 -23.17 -13.19 2.54
C ILE A 89 -23.28 -13.83 3.91
N CYS A 90 -22.74 -15.03 4.07
CA CYS A 90 -22.75 -15.76 5.33
C CYS A 90 -21.47 -15.54 6.15
N ASN A 91 -21.45 -15.95 7.41
CA ASN A 91 -20.28 -15.78 8.27
C ASN A 91 -19.03 -16.47 7.72
N LYS A 92 -19.17 -17.63 7.06
CA LYS A 92 -18.06 -18.35 6.44
C LYS A 92 -17.36 -17.49 5.38
N ASP A 93 -18.11 -16.68 4.62
CA ASP A 93 -17.56 -15.84 3.55
C ASP A 93 -16.64 -14.75 4.12
N TYR A 94 -16.98 -14.18 5.30
CA TYR A 94 -16.09 -13.25 5.99
C TYR A 94 -14.78 -13.93 6.37
N TYR A 95 -14.84 -15.07 7.09
CA TYR A 95 -13.62 -15.76 7.55
C TYR A 95 -12.77 -16.22 6.37
N THR A 96 -13.35 -16.84 5.36
CA THR A 96 -12.63 -17.32 4.18
C THR A 96 -12.06 -16.16 3.35
N GLY A 97 -12.86 -15.12 3.12
CA GLY A 97 -12.45 -13.98 2.29
C GLY A 97 -11.33 -13.14 2.92
N PHE A 98 -11.36 -12.93 4.24
CA PHE A 98 -10.30 -12.16 4.92
C PHE A 98 -9.03 -12.97 5.13
N SER A 99 -9.11 -14.27 5.36
CA SER A 99 -7.93 -15.12 5.62
C SER A 99 -7.20 -15.60 4.37
N ASN A 100 -7.81 -15.49 3.17
CA ASN A 100 -7.24 -16.00 1.91
C ASN A 100 -7.28 -14.97 0.78
N VAL A 101 -7.07 -13.71 1.10
CA VAL A 101 -7.16 -12.60 0.13
C VAL A 101 -6.20 -12.80 -1.03
N CYS A 102 -4.93 -13.10 -0.75
CA CYS A 102 -3.88 -13.22 -1.76
C CYS A 102 -4.11 -14.44 -2.67
N GLU A 103 -4.41 -15.60 -2.09
CA GLU A 103 -4.67 -16.83 -2.84
C GLU A 103 -5.91 -16.69 -3.74
N MET A 104 -7.03 -16.21 -3.19
CA MET A 104 -8.30 -16.10 -3.91
C MET A 104 -8.32 -15.01 -4.98
N THR A 105 -7.48 -13.98 -4.85
CA THR A 105 -7.56 -12.79 -5.70
C THR A 105 -6.32 -12.51 -6.53
N GLY A 106 -5.18 -13.14 -6.20
CA GLY A 106 -3.88 -12.81 -6.77
C GLY A 106 -3.37 -11.42 -6.33
N LEU A 107 -3.93 -10.84 -5.24
CA LEU A 107 -3.49 -9.54 -4.74
C LEU A 107 -2.06 -9.63 -4.21
N MET A 108 -1.18 -8.77 -4.70
CA MET A 108 0.22 -8.67 -4.29
C MET A 108 0.62 -7.23 -3.98
N GLY A 109 1.76 -7.07 -3.28
CA GLY A 109 2.36 -5.76 -3.02
C GLY A 109 1.62 -4.91 -1.97
N ARG A 110 0.99 -5.54 -0.98
CA ARG A 110 0.35 -4.85 0.15
C ARG A 110 1.06 -5.20 1.45
N TRP A 111 2.14 -4.49 1.75
CA TRP A 111 3.07 -4.77 2.85
C TRP A 111 3.51 -6.25 2.81
N GLN A 112 3.83 -6.70 1.60
CA GLN A 112 4.12 -8.11 1.31
C GLN A 112 5.56 -8.44 1.62
N LYS A 113 5.77 -9.44 2.48
CA LYS A 113 7.10 -9.97 2.78
C LYS A 113 7.53 -10.95 1.69
N LEU A 114 8.70 -10.73 1.11
CA LEU A 114 9.27 -11.53 0.03
C LEU A 114 10.55 -12.26 0.46
N GLN A 115 11.15 -11.88 1.58
CA GLN A 115 12.37 -12.51 2.10
C GLN A 115 12.45 -12.31 3.60
N SER A 116 13.10 -13.25 4.28
CA SER A 116 13.56 -13.14 5.68
C SER A 116 15.09 -13.13 5.70
N TYR A 117 15.68 -12.36 6.63
CA TYR A 117 17.12 -12.28 6.89
C TYR A 117 17.98 -11.83 5.69
N PRO A 118 17.99 -10.52 5.35
CA PRO A 118 17.18 -9.44 5.93
C PRO A 118 15.71 -9.54 5.51
N ASP A 119 14.82 -8.99 6.34
CA ASP A 119 13.43 -8.85 5.97
C ASP A 119 13.30 -7.91 4.77
N LEU A 120 12.73 -8.40 3.66
CA LEU A 120 12.42 -7.60 2.50
C LEU A 120 10.91 -7.54 2.30
N ILE A 121 10.38 -6.32 2.39
CA ILE A 121 8.95 -6.05 2.25
C ILE A 121 8.72 -5.06 1.11
N CYS A 122 7.67 -5.29 0.31
CA CYS A 122 7.23 -4.35 -0.71
C CYS A 122 5.82 -3.84 -0.46
N ASP A 123 5.58 -2.58 -0.87
CA ASP A 123 4.26 -1.95 -0.82
C ASP A 123 4.01 -1.03 -2.01
N THR A 124 2.80 -1.12 -2.57
CA THR A 124 2.37 -0.33 -3.74
C THR A 124 1.89 1.08 -3.40
N GLY A 125 2.05 1.56 -2.17
CA GLY A 125 1.79 2.93 -1.78
C GLY A 125 2.53 3.92 -2.70
N HIS A 126 1.80 4.92 -3.22
CA HIS A 126 2.32 5.81 -4.28
C HIS A 126 1.81 7.25 -4.15
N ASN A 127 1.19 7.60 -3.04
CA ASN A 127 0.68 8.95 -2.75
C ASN A 127 0.98 9.35 -1.31
N VAL A 128 0.75 10.62 -1.00
CA VAL A 128 1.03 11.21 0.32
C VAL A 128 0.35 10.44 1.46
N ASP A 129 -0.94 10.08 1.31
CA ASP A 129 -1.69 9.40 2.37
C ASP A 129 -1.20 7.96 2.60
N GLY A 130 -0.89 7.23 1.54
CA GLY A 130 -0.24 5.92 1.64
C GLY A 130 1.10 6.01 2.37
N PHE A 131 1.92 7.02 2.03
CA PHE A 131 3.23 7.21 2.67
C PHE A 131 3.16 7.69 4.12
N LYS A 132 2.10 8.37 4.56
CA LYS A 132 1.88 8.63 6.00
C LYS A 132 1.79 7.32 6.81
N SER A 133 1.13 6.31 6.27
CA SER A 133 0.99 5.00 6.92
C SER A 133 2.27 4.17 6.83
N ILE A 134 2.91 4.13 5.66
CA ILE A 134 4.20 3.47 5.44
C ILE A 134 5.26 4.06 6.37
N ARG A 135 5.35 5.40 6.47
CA ARG A 135 6.26 6.09 7.39
C ARG A 135 6.08 5.64 8.84
N LYS A 136 4.84 5.55 9.34
CA LYS A 136 4.58 5.09 10.71
C LYS A 136 5.14 3.69 10.95
N GLN A 137 5.01 2.82 9.96
CA GLN A 137 5.45 1.44 10.03
C GLN A 137 6.98 1.33 9.94
N LEU A 138 7.62 2.05 9.02
CA LEU A 138 9.08 2.14 8.92
C LEU A 138 9.68 2.73 10.21
N LYS A 139 9.07 3.77 10.75
CA LYS A 139 9.49 4.35 12.03
C LYS A 139 9.41 3.35 13.18
N TYR A 140 8.34 2.56 13.25
CA TYR A 140 8.22 1.50 14.26
C TYR A 140 9.33 0.46 14.14
N ILE A 141 9.66 0.03 12.91
CA ILE A 141 10.74 -0.93 12.65
C ILE A 141 12.08 -0.36 13.12
N HIS A 142 12.40 0.87 12.75
CA HIS A 142 13.66 1.49 13.13
C HIS A 142 13.75 1.75 14.64
N GLU A 143 12.76 2.41 15.23
CA GLU A 143 12.81 2.86 16.63
C GLU A 143 12.50 1.77 17.68
N LYS A 144 11.66 0.80 17.34
CA LYS A 144 11.19 -0.23 18.28
C LYS A 144 11.82 -1.59 18.07
N LEU A 145 12.10 -1.96 16.82
CA LEU A 145 12.77 -3.22 16.48
C LEU A 145 14.28 -3.03 16.33
N HIS A 146 14.77 -1.78 16.34
CA HIS A 146 16.18 -1.41 16.22
C HIS A 146 16.84 -1.97 14.95
N GLN A 147 16.09 -1.93 13.82
CA GLN A 147 16.57 -2.34 12.51
C GLN A 147 16.94 -1.10 11.68
N GLU A 148 18.11 -1.12 11.04
CA GLU A 148 18.47 -0.09 10.06
C GLU A 148 17.65 -0.26 8.79
N LEU A 149 17.27 0.86 8.17
CA LEU A 149 16.39 0.88 7.01
C LEU A 149 17.19 1.02 5.72
N HIS A 150 16.99 0.08 4.81
CA HIS A 150 17.42 0.14 3.42
C HIS A 150 16.19 0.30 2.54
N ILE A 151 16.09 1.39 1.78
CA ILE A 151 14.87 1.75 1.06
C ILE A 151 15.14 1.83 -0.44
N VAL A 152 14.62 0.87 -1.20
CA VAL A 152 14.58 0.92 -2.68
C VAL A 152 13.34 1.71 -3.08
N PHE A 153 13.57 2.85 -3.74
CA PHE A 153 12.52 3.83 -3.96
C PHE A 153 12.50 4.38 -5.39
N GLY A 154 11.31 4.39 -5.98
CA GLY A 154 11.07 5.00 -7.29
C GLY A 154 9.64 5.45 -7.46
N MET A 155 9.42 6.54 -8.20
CA MET A 155 8.10 7.11 -8.44
C MET A 155 7.83 7.34 -9.93
N VAL A 156 6.61 7.70 -10.24
CA VAL A 156 6.20 8.19 -11.57
C VAL A 156 6.11 9.72 -11.55
N SER A 157 6.39 10.36 -12.70
CA SER A 157 6.55 11.82 -12.80
C SER A 157 5.26 12.62 -12.59
N ASP A 158 4.09 11.98 -12.69
CA ASP A 158 2.77 12.59 -12.54
C ASP A 158 2.27 12.66 -11.09
N LYS A 159 3.11 12.33 -10.11
CA LYS A 159 2.77 12.35 -8.68
C LYS A 159 3.44 13.51 -7.94
N ASP A 160 2.90 13.82 -6.76
CA ASP A 160 3.50 14.79 -5.83
C ASP A 160 4.70 14.18 -5.12
N ILE A 161 5.83 14.16 -5.84
CA ILE A 161 7.07 13.53 -5.39
C ILE A 161 7.63 14.28 -4.19
N SER A 162 7.65 15.61 -4.21
CA SER A 162 8.23 16.45 -3.16
C SER A 162 7.58 16.17 -1.80
N SER A 163 6.25 16.16 -1.74
CA SER A 163 5.52 15.86 -0.49
C SER A 163 5.77 14.43 0.01
N VAL A 164 5.97 13.47 -0.90
CA VAL A 164 6.31 12.10 -0.49
C VAL A 164 7.73 12.02 0.06
N LEU A 165 8.72 12.67 -0.59
CA LEU A 165 10.11 12.69 -0.12
C LEU A 165 10.25 13.31 1.27
N GLU A 166 9.45 14.33 1.61
CA GLU A 166 9.42 14.93 2.95
C GLU A 166 8.94 13.94 4.04
N LEU A 167 8.10 12.97 3.68
CA LEU A 167 7.59 11.96 4.61
C LEU A 167 8.59 10.84 4.85
N LEU A 168 9.56 10.63 3.99
CA LEU A 168 10.48 9.51 4.07
C LEU A 168 11.47 9.64 5.24
N PRO A 169 11.87 8.53 5.91
CA PRO A 169 12.82 8.54 7.01
C PRO A 169 14.17 9.12 6.57
N LYS A 170 14.72 10.05 7.37
CA LYS A 170 16.05 10.65 7.09
C LYS A 170 17.20 9.74 7.51
N ASP A 171 16.94 8.85 8.48
CA ASP A 171 17.90 7.90 9.04
C ASP A 171 17.80 6.55 8.33
N ALA A 172 17.83 6.57 6.98
CA ALA A 172 17.79 5.39 6.13
C ALA A 172 18.79 5.50 4.97
N THR A 173 19.21 4.37 4.42
CA THR A 173 20.01 4.30 3.20
C THR A 173 19.08 4.07 2.00
N TYR A 174 19.16 4.96 1.00
CA TYR A 174 18.30 4.91 -0.17
C TYR A 174 18.98 4.36 -1.40
N TYR A 175 18.22 3.58 -2.18
CA TYR A 175 18.56 3.03 -3.49
C TYR A 175 17.49 3.55 -4.46
N PHE A 176 17.77 4.72 -5.07
CA PHE A 176 16.82 5.36 -5.98
C PHE A 176 16.82 4.64 -7.32
N THR A 177 15.65 4.39 -7.87
CA THR A 177 15.51 3.65 -9.13
C THR A 177 14.27 4.08 -9.90
N LYS A 178 14.15 3.58 -11.14
CA LYS A 178 12.97 3.79 -11.97
C LYS A 178 12.34 2.48 -12.38
N ALA A 179 11.03 2.49 -12.57
CA ALA A 179 10.29 1.37 -13.17
C ALA A 179 10.48 1.32 -14.69
N SER A 180 10.26 0.15 -15.28
CA SER A 180 10.35 -0.11 -16.73
C SER A 180 9.17 0.46 -17.53
N VAL A 181 8.62 1.62 -17.12
CA VAL A 181 7.50 2.29 -17.79
C VAL A 181 7.88 3.70 -18.25
N LYS A 182 7.29 4.16 -19.36
CA LYS A 182 7.64 5.46 -19.99
C LYS A 182 7.44 6.68 -19.08
N ARG A 183 6.51 6.62 -18.12
CA ARG A 183 6.22 7.72 -17.18
C ARG A 183 7.00 7.63 -15.86
N ALA A 184 7.92 6.68 -15.74
CA ALA A 184 8.77 6.61 -14.57
C ALA A 184 9.63 7.87 -14.46
N MET A 185 9.77 8.38 -13.23
CA MET A 185 10.75 9.44 -12.94
C MET A 185 12.15 8.89 -13.14
N PRO A 186 13.04 9.58 -13.90
CA PRO A 186 14.44 9.17 -14.03
C PRO A 186 15.11 9.08 -12.65
N GLU A 187 15.87 8.03 -12.44
CA GLU A 187 16.50 7.70 -11.15
C GLU A 187 17.44 8.79 -10.64
N ASP A 188 18.19 9.43 -11.54
CA ASP A 188 19.12 10.51 -11.19
C ASP A 188 18.39 11.80 -10.82
N GLU A 189 17.28 12.12 -11.49
CA GLU A 189 16.44 13.26 -11.15
C GLU A 189 15.76 13.05 -9.79
N LEU A 190 15.23 11.85 -9.56
CA LEU A 190 14.63 11.49 -8.28
C LEU A 190 15.66 11.56 -7.15
N MET A 191 16.87 11.03 -7.36
CA MET A 191 17.96 11.10 -6.39
C MET A 191 18.32 12.57 -6.07
N LYS A 192 18.41 13.45 -7.08
CA LYS A 192 18.70 14.86 -6.85
C LYS A 192 17.66 15.53 -5.96
N MET A 193 16.37 15.35 -6.26
CA MET A 193 15.28 15.86 -5.43
C MET A 193 15.32 15.29 -4.01
N ALA A 194 15.65 14.01 -3.88
CA ALA A 194 15.76 13.33 -2.59
C ALA A 194 16.92 13.86 -1.74
N LEU A 195 18.07 14.13 -2.36
CA LEU A 195 19.22 14.76 -1.68
C LEU A 195 18.88 16.17 -1.18
N GLU A 196 18.19 16.98 -1.98
CA GLU A 196 17.67 18.29 -1.59
C GLU A 196 16.68 18.20 -0.41
N ALA A 197 15.88 17.13 -0.36
CA ALA A 197 15.00 16.82 0.77
C ALA A 197 15.73 16.20 1.99
N GLY A 198 17.07 16.04 1.95
CA GLY A 198 17.91 15.55 3.04
C GLY A 198 17.94 14.01 3.18
N LEU A 199 17.55 13.28 2.15
CA LEU A 199 17.71 11.81 2.09
C LEU A 199 19.11 11.46 1.59
N LYS A 200 19.63 10.26 1.91
CA LYS A 200 20.99 9.83 1.57
C LYS A 200 20.95 8.53 0.77
N GLY A 201 21.52 8.50 -0.42
CA GLY A 201 21.52 7.29 -1.23
C GLY A 201 22.18 7.45 -2.59
N THR A 202 22.03 6.41 -3.40
CA THR A 202 22.61 6.29 -4.75
C THR A 202 21.53 5.87 -5.74
N SER A 203 21.66 6.29 -7.00
CA SER A 203 20.75 5.91 -8.10
C SER A 203 21.20 4.62 -8.79
N TYR A 204 20.20 3.87 -9.28
CA TYR A 204 20.38 2.60 -10.00
C TYR A 204 19.45 2.55 -11.21
N PRO A 205 19.92 2.09 -12.38
CA PRO A 205 19.17 2.17 -13.62
C PRO A 205 17.93 1.26 -13.66
N THR A 206 17.92 0.19 -12.84
CA THR A 206 16.80 -0.75 -12.78
C THR A 206 16.44 -1.12 -11.35
N VAL A 207 15.19 -1.56 -11.14
CA VAL A 207 14.72 -2.08 -9.84
C VAL A 207 15.57 -3.28 -9.40
N VAL A 208 15.95 -4.13 -10.35
CA VAL A 208 16.81 -5.32 -10.08
C VAL A 208 18.16 -4.91 -9.52
N ASP A 209 18.82 -3.92 -10.13
CA ASP A 209 20.14 -3.45 -9.67
C ASP A 209 20.05 -2.78 -8.29
N ALA A 210 19.02 -1.96 -8.06
CA ALA A 210 18.77 -1.33 -6.78
C ALA A 210 18.52 -2.35 -5.65
N VAL A 211 17.71 -3.38 -5.92
CA VAL A 211 17.43 -4.44 -4.94
C VAL A 211 18.64 -5.29 -4.67
N ARG A 212 19.45 -5.64 -5.68
CA ARG A 212 20.72 -6.35 -5.47
C ARG A 212 21.67 -5.55 -4.58
N ALA A 213 21.87 -4.27 -4.89
CA ALA A 213 22.72 -3.41 -4.06
C ALA A 213 22.17 -3.27 -2.63
N ALA A 214 20.85 -3.17 -2.44
CA ALA A 214 20.26 -3.16 -1.11
C ALA A 214 20.52 -4.47 -0.35
N LYS A 215 20.34 -5.63 -1.00
CA LYS A 215 20.62 -6.95 -0.38
C LYS A 215 22.09 -7.14 -0.03
N GLU A 216 23.02 -6.66 -0.86
CA GLU A 216 24.46 -6.74 -0.62
C GLU A 216 24.92 -5.87 0.57
N ASN A 217 24.27 -4.72 0.76
CA ASN A 217 24.65 -3.75 1.79
C ASN A 217 23.84 -3.91 3.10
N CYS A 218 22.72 -4.64 3.09
CA CYS A 218 21.85 -4.81 4.23
C CYS A 218 22.25 -6.04 5.06
N PRO A 219 22.69 -5.87 6.32
CA PRO A 219 22.92 -6.98 7.22
C PRO A 219 21.65 -7.83 7.45
N PRO A 220 21.77 -9.13 7.77
CA PRO A 220 20.61 -10.02 7.94
C PRO A 220 19.62 -9.59 9.02
N LYS A 221 20.05 -8.80 10.01
CA LYS A 221 19.20 -8.28 11.09
C LYS A 221 18.43 -7.02 10.72
N ASP A 222 18.77 -6.38 9.62
CA ASP A 222 18.20 -5.10 9.20
C ASP A 222 17.06 -5.29 8.20
N PHE A 223 16.50 -4.21 7.67
CA PHE A 223 15.23 -4.22 6.97
C PHE A 223 15.32 -3.56 5.59
N ILE A 224 14.79 -4.21 4.56
CA ILE A 224 14.67 -3.67 3.20
C ILE A 224 13.21 -3.37 2.89
N PHE A 225 12.94 -2.13 2.50
CA PHE A 225 11.65 -1.73 1.95
C PHE A 225 11.78 -1.44 0.46
N VAL A 226 10.83 -1.92 -0.34
CA VAL A 226 10.74 -1.63 -1.80
C VAL A 226 9.40 -1.00 -2.11
N GLY A 227 9.40 0.22 -2.66
CA GLY A 227 8.13 0.90 -2.94
C GLY A 227 8.26 2.26 -3.63
N GLY A 228 7.21 3.09 -3.47
CA GLY A 228 7.06 4.41 -4.09
C GLY A 228 6.15 4.41 -5.31
N SER A 229 5.98 3.28 -5.96
CA SER A 229 5.05 3.11 -7.09
C SER A 229 4.63 1.66 -7.24
N SER A 230 3.39 1.43 -7.69
CA SER A 230 2.93 0.10 -8.08
C SER A 230 3.77 -0.51 -9.22
N PHE A 231 4.38 0.31 -10.07
CA PHE A 231 5.26 -0.17 -11.14
C PHE A 231 6.62 -0.65 -10.63
N ILE A 232 7.18 -0.01 -9.59
CA ILE A 232 8.38 -0.49 -8.91
C ILE A 232 8.13 -1.88 -8.31
N VAL A 233 7.00 -2.05 -7.64
CA VAL A 233 6.61 -3.34 -7.05
C VAL A 233 6.32 -4.38 -8.14
N ALA A 234 5.71 -3.99 -9.27
CA ALA A 234 5.49 -4.89 -10.40
C ALA A 234 6.81 -5.40 -11.00
N ASP A 235 7.78 -4.52 -11.22
CA ASP A 235 9.11 -4.90 -11.72
C ASP A 235 9.85 -5.80 -10.72
N LEU A 236 9.75 -5.51 -9.42
CA LEU A 236 10.30 -6.37 -8.36
C LEU A 236 9.70 -7.79 -8.42
N LEU A 237 8.37 -7.89 -8.45
CA LEU A 237 7.66 -9.18 -8.45
C LEU A 237 7.87 -9.97 -9.75
N ALA A 238 7.96 -9.28 -10.90
CA ALA A 238 8.29 -9.90 -12.18
C ALA A 238 9.70 -10.50 -12.21
N ASN A 239 10.61 -9.99 -11.40
CA ASN A 239 12.01 -10.42 -11.31
C ASN A 239 12.34 -11.17 -10.01
N ARG A 240 11.33 -11.64 -9.26
CA ARG A 240 11.52 -12.28 -7.96
C ARG A 240 12.46 -13.49 -8.03
N ASP A 241 12.36 -14.32 -9.06
CA ASP A 241 13.19 -15.51 -9.25
C ASP A 241 14.66 -15.11 -9.51
N THR A 242 14.89 -14.08 -10.34
CA THR A 242 16.24 -13.52 -10.60
C THR A 242 16.87 -12.91 -9.35
N LEU A 243 16.05 -12.45 -8.42
CA LEU A 243 16.46 -11.85 -7.15
C LEU A 243 16.49 -12.86 -5.98
N ASN A 244 16.12 -14.13 -6.24
CA ASN A 244 15.97 -15.19 -5.22
C ASN A 244 15.06 -14.74 -4.06
N LEU A 245 13.86 -14.23 -4.39
CA LEU A 245 12.81 -13.81 -3.45
C LEU A 245 11.68 -14.86 -3.46
N HIS A 246 11.24 -15.29 -2.27
CA HIS A 246 10.26 -16.39 -2.11
C HIS A 246 9.13 -16.05 -1.14
#